data_34c4cf36f0c66e8c6995781f61d5e7fe
#
_entry.id   34c4cf36f0c66e8c6995781f61d5e7fe
#
_cell.length_a   1.000
_cell.length_b   1.000
_cell.length_c   1.000
_cell.angle_alpha   90.00
_cell.angle_beta   90.00
_cell.angle_gamma   90.00
#
_symmetry.space_group_name_H-M   'P 1'
#
loop_
_entity.id
_entity.type
_entity.pdbx_description
1 polymer ?
#
loop_
_entity_poly.entity_id
_entity_poly.type
_entity_poly.pdbx_seq_one_letter_code
_entity_poly.pdbx_strand_id
1 'polypeptide(L)'
;MAETRKMTRTPKTSKAKPVDEYGHLQPQAPELEEAVLGALMIEKDAYSLVSEILRPESFYERRHQLIYSAITSLALRQQPVDILTVAEQLRSTGELEDAGGPFYITQLSGKVASSAHIEYHARIIAQKFLARELITFTSNIQTKAFDETQDVDDLMQEAEGKLFEISQQNMKKDYTQINPVIQEAYEMLQKAAARTDGLSGLESGFHALDKMTSGWQNSDLVIIAARPAMGKTAFVLSMAKNMAVNAKIPVALFSLEMSNVQLVNRMIVNVCEIPGEKIKSGQLAPYEWGQLDYKIKELYDAPMYVDDTPSLSVFELRTKARRLVREHGVKIIIIDYLQLMNASGMSFGSRQEEVSTISRSLKGLA
;
A
#
# COMPACT_ATOMS: atom_id res chain seq x y z
N MET A 1 -26.43 -71.95 24.95
CA MET A 1 -26.93 -70.57 25.09
C MET A 1 -25.78 -69.66 24.82
N ALA A 2 -25.73 -69.03 23.62
CA ALA A 2 -24.72 -68.09 23.20
C ALA A 2 -25.39 -66.73 23.04
N GLU A 3 -25.06 -65.77 23.90
CA GLU A 3 -25.56 -64.40 23.84
C GLU A 3 -24.80 -63.62 22.78
N THR A 4 -25.52 -63.15 21.79
CA THR A 4 -25.02 -62.26 20.71
C THR A 4 -25.01 -60.82 21.18
N ARG A 5 -23.82 -60.29 21.49
CA ARG A 5 -23.61 -58.86 21.87
C ARG A 5 -23.75 -58.01 20.62
N LYS A 6 -24.86 -57.25 20.50
CA LYS A 6 -25.05 -56.19 19.49
C LYS A 6 -24.10 -55.00 19.79
N MET A 7 -23.13 -54.75 18.90
CA MET A 7 -22.36 -53.53 18.88
C MET A 7 -23.25 -52.38 18.36
N THR A 8 -23.61 -51.46 19.24
CA THR A 8 -24.24 -50.20 18.88
C THR A 8 -23.17 -49.26 18.28
N ARG A 9 -23.30 -48.94 16.98
CA ARG A 9 -22.55 -47.91 16.32
C ARG A 9 -23.03 -46.56 16.84
N THR A 10 -22.18 -45.81 17.56
CA THR A 10 -22.37 -44.39 17.89
C THR A 10 -22.35 -43.59 16.60
N PRO A 11 -23.29 -42.65 16.38
CA PRO A 11 -23.26 -41.78 15.20
C PRO A 11 -22.07 -40.82 15.30
N LYS A 12 -21.29 -40.71 14.21
CA LYS A 12 -20.24 -39.70 14.06
C LYS A 12 -20.92 -38.33 14.13
N THR A 13 -20.70 -37.60 15.20
CA THR A 13 -21.07 -36.19 15.31
C THR A 13 -20.37 -35.39 14.20
N SER A 14 -21.16 -34.86 13.28
CA SER A 14 -20.69 -33.87 12.32
C SER A 14 -20.17 -32.67 13.14
N LYS A 15 -18.88 -32.35 13.00
CA LYS A 15 -18.32 -31.12 13.59
C LYS A 15 -19.14 -29.94 13.05
N ALA A 16 -19.80 -29.23 13.94
CA ALA A 16 -20.53 -28.01 13.61
C ALA A 16 -19.54 -27.04 12.93
N LYS A 17 -19.96 -26.45 11.79
CA LYS A 17 -19.15 -25.44 11.11
C LYS A 17 -18.95 -24.25 12.06
N PRO A 18 -17.74 -23.68 12.12
CA PRO A 18 -17.50 -22.50 12.96
C PRO A 18 -18.41 -21.35 12.53
N VAL A 19 -19.24 -20.93 13.46
CA VAL A 19 -20.22 -19.86 13.31
C VAL A 19 -19.75 -18.74 14.23
N ASP A 20 -19.86 -17.48 13.80
CA ASP A 20 -19.56 -16.34 14.65
C ASP A 20 -20.61 -16.17 15.77
N GLU A 21 -20.38 -15.21 16.69
CA GLU A 21 -21.30 -14.91 17.81
C GLU A 21 -22.70 -14.50 17.34
N TYR A 22 -22.87 -14.10 16.08
CA TYR A 22 -24.14 -13.71 15.44
C TYR A 22 -24.74 -14.80 14.56
N GLY A 23 -24.19 -16.00 14.54
CA GLY A 23 -24.72 -17.11 13.75
C GLY A 23 -24.32 -17.11 12.26
N HIS A 24 -23.38 -16.26 11.84
CA HIS A 24 -22.95 -16.22 10.44
C HIS A 24 -21.84 -17.25 10.18
N LEU A 25 -21.92 -17.91 9.03
CA LEU A 25 -20.85 -18.77 8.53
C LEU A 25 -19.72 -17.88 8.00
N GLN A 26 -18.47 -18.25 8.36
CA GLN A 26 -17.31 -17.55 7.79
C GLN A 26 -17.32 -17.63 6.25
N PRO A 27 -16.88 -16.56 5.55
CA PRO A 27 -16.79 -16.55 4.09
C PRO A 27 -15.92 -17.70 3.57
N GLN A 28 -16.54 -18.61 2.82
CA GLN A 28 -15.91 -19.83 2.32
C GLN A 28 -16.46 -20.20 0.94
N ALA A 29 -15.71 -21.01 0.20
CA ALA A 29 -16.12 -21.57 -1.09
C ALA A 29 -15.48 -22.96 -1.30
N PRO A 30 -15.79 -23.98 -0.47
CA PRO A 30 -15.12 -25.27 -0.52
C PRO A 30 -15.20 -25.97 -1.88
N GLU A 31 -16.32 -25.84 -2.58
CA GLU A 31 -16.50 -26.43 -3.91
C GLU A 31 -15.54 -25.84 -4.95
N LEU A 32 -15.28 -24.52 -4.88
CA LEU A 32 -14.30 -23.87 -5.75
C LEU A 32 -12.87 -24.22 -5.36
N GLU A 33 -12.59 -24.38 -4.06
CA GLU A 33 -11.30 -24.84 -3.57
C GLU A 33 -10.98 -26.24 -4.12
N GLU A 34 -11.93 -27.17 -4.03
CA GLU A 34 -11.79 -28.54 -4.57
C GLU A 34 -11.58 -28.51 -6.09
N ALA A 35 -12.34 -27.67 -6.82
CA ALA A 35 -12.20 -27.55 -8.27
C ALA A 35 -10.82 -26.99 -8.68
N VAL A 36 -10.30 -26.00 -7.95
CA VAL A 36 -8.96 -25.43 -8.21
C VAL A 36 -7.87 -26.45 -7.91
N LEU A 37 -7.93 -27.13 -6.76
CA LEU A 37 -6.93 -28.14 -6.41
C LEU A 37 -6.93 -29.31 -7.40
N GLY A 38 -8.11 -29.75 -7.81
CA GLY A 38 -8.24 -30.79 -8.83
C GLY A 38 -7.63 -30.37 -10.18
N ALA A 39 -7.92 -29.15 -10.63
CA ALA A 39 -7.37 -28.63 -11.89
C ALA A 39 -5.85 -28.49 -11.86
N LEU A 40 -5.26 -28.09 -10.73
CA LEU A 40 -3.81 -28.00 -10.53
C LEU A 40 -3.10 -29.35 -10.65
N MET A 41 -3.76 -30.43 -10.31
CA MET A 41 -3.20 -31.80 -10.42
C MET A 41 -3.40 -32.44 -11.79
N ILE A 42 -4.22 -31.85 -12.66
CA ILE A 42 -4.52 -32.38 -14.00
C ILE A 42 -3.79 -31.59 -15.08
N GLU A 43 -3.74 -30.25 -14.96
CA GLU A 43 -3.19 -29.37 -15.98
C GLU A 43 -1.81 -28.83 -15.60
N LYS A 44 -0.87 -29.06 -16.51
CA LYS A 44 0.56 -28.76 -16.30
C LYS A 44 0.84 -27.28 -16.02
N ASP A 45 0.12 -26.37 -16.68
CA ASP A 45 0.40 -24.93 -16.60
C ASP A 45 -0.57 -24.18 -15.65
N ALA A 46 -1.50 -24.90 -15.02
CA ALA A 46 -2.54 -24.31 -14.17
C ALA A 46 -1.94 -23.60 -12.93
N TYR A 47 -0.83 -24.11 -12.38
CA TYR A 47 -0.19 -23.50 -11.22
C TYR A 47 0.31 -22.08 -11.51
N SER A 48 0.88 -21.82 -12.69
CA SER A 48 1.36 -20.50 -13.07
C SER A 48 0.25 -19.43 -13.08
N LEU A 49 -0.99 -19.81 -13.42
CA LEU A 49 -2.15 -18.92 -13.48
C LEU A 49 -2.65 -18.50 -12.09
N VAL A 50 -2.43 -19.33 -11.07
CA VAL A 50 -3.00 -19.09 -9.72
C VAL A 50 -1.95 -18.81 -8.64
N SER A 51 -0.67 -19.08 -8.90
CA SER A 51 0.42 -18.93 -7.94
C SER A 51 0.61 -17.51 -7.41
N GLU A 52 0.20 -16.51 -8.19
CA GLU A 52 0.23 -15.11 -7.77
C GLU A 52 -1.03 -14.67 -7.02
N ILE A 53 -2.12 -15.42 -7.14
CA ILE A 53 -3.44 -15.10 -6.57
C ILE A 53 -3.65 -15.80 -5.24
N LEU A 54 -3.23 -17.08 -5.16
CA LEU A 54 -3.48 -17.95 -4.01
C LEU A 54 -2.23 -18.25 -3.21
N ARG A 55 -2.45 -18.39 -1.90
CA ARG A 55 -1.48 -18.92 -0.91
C ARG A 55 -2.15 -20.07 -0.17
N PRO A 56 -1.39 -20.93 0.54
CA PRO A 56 -1.99 -21.99 1.35
C PRO A 56 -3.08 -21.48 2.31
N GLU A 57 -2.86 -20.31 2.93
CA GLU A 57 -3.79 -19.69 3.87
C GLU A 57 -5.08 -19.18 3.21
N SER A 58 -5.07 -19.01 1.87
CA SER A 58 -6.25 -18.58 1.12
C SER A 58 -7.39 -19.62 1.19
N PHE A 59 -7.05 -20.87 1.41
CA PHE A 59 -8.02 -21.96 1.51
C PHE A 59 -8.66 -22.00 2.90
N TYR A 60 -9.96 -22.28 2.95
CA TYR A 60 -10.71 -22.36 4.19
C TYR A 60 -10.46 -23.67 4.94
N GLU A 61 -10.51 -24.79 4.22
CA GLU A 61 -10.29 -26.12 4.82
C GLU A 61 -8.80 -26.41 5.01
N ARG A 62 -8.43 -26.87 6.21
CA ARG A 62 -7.05 -27.19 6.54
C ARG A 62 -6.45 -28.22 5.57
N ARG A 63 -7.23 -29.24 5.18
CA ARG A 63 -6.79 -30.23 4.19
C ARG A 63 -6.43 -29.63 2.84
N HIS A 64 -7.16 -28.60 2.38
CA HIS A 64 -6.88 -27.89 1.14
C HIS A 64 -5.60 -27.05 1.25
N GLN A 65 -5.35 -26.44 2.42
CA GLN A 65 -4.12 -25.71 2.69
C GLN A 65 -2.89 -26.63 2.57
N LEU A 66 -2.97 -27.86 3.15
CA LEU A 66 -1.89 -28.85 3.08
C LEU A 66 -1.64 -29.30 1.64
N ILE A 67 -2.71 -29.61 0.89
CA ILE A 67 -2.58 -30.02 -0.51
C ILE A 67 -1.97 -28.90 -1.35
N TYR A 68 -2.42 -27.66 -1.20
CA TYR A 68 -1.86 -26.52 -1.95
C TYR A 68 -0.41 -26.24 -1.55
N SER A 69 -0.04 -26.40 -0.28
CA SER A 69 1.34 -26.29 0.19
C SER A 69 2.24 -27.36 -0.47
N ALA A 70 1.78 -28.60 -0.57
CA ALA A 70 2.50 -29.66 -1.28
C ALA A 70 2.66 -29.34 -2.78
N ILE A 71 1.60 -28.87 -3.45
CA ILE A 71 1.64 -28.42 -4.85
C ILE A 71 2.68 -27.31 -5.02
N THR A 72 2.64 -26.29 -4.16
CA THR A 72 3.60 -25.18 -4.18
C THR A 72 5.04 -25.67 -4.02
N SER A 73 5.28 -26.58 -3.10
CA SER A 73 6.61 -27.16 -2.86
C SER A 73 7.16 -27.93 -4.07
N LEU A 74 6.31 -28.69 -4.75
CA LEU A 74 6.66 -29.41 -5.98
C LEU A 74 6.95 -28.43 -7.13
N ALA A 75 6.09 -27.43 -7.32
CA ALA A 75 6.25 -26.42 -8.38
C ALA A 75 7.54 -25.60 -8.20
N LEU A 76 7.87 -25.17 -6.99
CA LEU A 76 9.12 -24.46 -6.68
C LEU A 76 10.37 -25.28 -6.96
N ARG A 77 10.29 -26.62 -6.84
CA ARG A 77 11.37 -27.56 -7.18
C ARG A 77 11.35 -27.95 -8.66
N GLN A 78 10.46 -27.37 -9.47
CA GLN A 78 10.26 -27.72 -10.89
C GLN A 78 9.93 -29.20 -11.10
N GLN A 79 9.27 -29.83 -10.13
CA GLN A 79 8.80 -31.21 -10.22
C GLN A 79 7.40 -31.27 -10.81
N PRO A 80 7.03 -32.36 -11.50
CA PRO A 80 5.67 -32.52 -12.01
C PRO A 80 4.65 -32.45 -10.87
N VAL A 81 3.56 -31.72 -11.11
CA VAL A 81 2.41 -31.63 -10.18
C VAL A 81 1.31 -32.53 -10.72
N ASP A 82 1.12 -33.67 -10.11
CA ASP A 82 0.04 -34.62 -10.39
C ASP A 82 -0.42 -35.33 -9.12
N ILE A 83 -1.46 -36.13 -9.23
CA ILE A 83 -2.08 -36.84 -8.09
C ILE A 83 -1.07 -37.69 -7.32
N LEU A 84 -0.16 -38.35 -8.03
CA LEU A 84 0.81 -39.29 -7.43
C LEU A 84 1.93 -38.52 -6.72
N THR A 85 2.47 -37.49 -7.36
CA THR A 85 3.55 -36.65 -6.81
C THR A 85 3.08 -35.85 -5.60
N VAL A 86 1.85 -35.31 -5.62
CA VAL A 86 1.25 -34.64 -4.47
C VAL A 86 1.01 -35.56 -3.32
N ALA A 87 0.48 -36.78 -3.56
CA ALA A 87 0.27 -37.76 -2.51
C ALA A 87 1.61 -38.23 -1.89
N GLU A 88 2.66 -38.40 -2.70
CA GLU A 88 3.99 -38.76 -2.22
C GLU A 88 4.65 -37.62 -1.43
N GLN A 89 4.51 -36.38 -1.87
CA GLN A 89 4.97 -35.20 -1.13
C GLN A 89 4.31 -35.13 0.25
N LEU A 90 2.99 -35.27 0.31
CA LEU A 90 2.23 -35.30 1.57
C LEU A 90 2.60 -36.49 2.47
N ARG A 91 2.94 -37.66 1.89
CA ARG A 91 3.43 -38.80 2.64
C ARG A 91 4.81 -38.53 3.23
N SER A 92 5.70 -37.89 2.48
CA SER A 92 7.05 -37.54 2.94
C SER A 92 7.06 -36.53 4.08
N THR A 93 6.07 -35.61 4.12
CA THR A 93 5.88 -34.67 5.22
C THR A 93 5.06 -35.23 6.39
N GLY A 94 4.48 -36.41 6.25
CA GLY A 94 3.61 -37.03 7.26
C GLY A 94 2.20 -36.45 7.34
N GLU A 95 1.79 -35.62 6.37
CA GLU A 95 0.52 -34.89 6.37
C GLU A 95 -0.57 -35.51 5.50
N LEU A 96 -0.31 -36.69 4.93
CA LEU A 96 -1.23 -37.33 3.98
C LEU A 96 -2.61 -37.63 4.59
N GLU A 97 -2.65 -38.13 5.83
CA GLU A 97 -3.91 -38.46 6.50
C GLU A 97 -4.71 -37.20 6.86
N ASP A 98 -4.01 -36.14 7.30
CA ASP A 98 -4.63 -34.82 7.59
C ASP A 98 -5.16 -34.12 6.33
N ALA A 99 -4.55 -34.38 5.17
CA ALA A 99 -5.02 -33.97 3.86
C ALA A 99 -6.24 -34.75 3.34
N GLY A 100 -6.71 -35.78 4.09
CA GLY A 100 -7.85 -36.62 3.74
C GLY A 100 -7.50 -37.95 3.07
N GLY A 101 -6.23 -38.29 3.04
CA GLY A 101 -5.72 -39.55 2.50
C GLY A 101 -5.71 -39.64 0.96
N PRO A 102 -5.15 -40.71 0.41
CA PRO A 102 -4.99 -40.85 -1.05
C PRO A 102 -6.33 -40.85 -1.81
N PHE A 103 -7.38 -41.36 -1.17
CA PHE A 103 -8.71 -41.40 -1.76
C PHE A 103 -9.27 -40.00 -2.01
N TYR A 104 -9.09 -39.12 -1.03
CA TYR A 104 -9.57 -37.72 -1.17
C TYR A 104 -8.83 -36.99 -2.26
N ILE A 105 -7.50 -37.10 -2.35
CA ILE A 105 -6.67 -36.50 -3.40
C ILE A 105 -7.13 -36.96 -4.79
N THR A 106 -7.42 -38.25 -4.95
CA THR A 106 -7.95 -38.78 -6.20
C THR A 106 -9.35 -38.26 -6.50
N GLN A 107 -10.18 -38.10 -5.47
CA GLN A 107 -11.56 -37.57 -5.65
C GLN A 107 -11.56 -36.11 -6.18
N LEU A 108 -10.58 -35.29 -5.77
CA LEU A 108 -10.46 -33.89 -6.23
C LEU A 108 -10.32 -33.81 -7.75
N SER A 109 -9.60 -34.73 -8.38
CA SER A 109 -9.44 -34.76 -9.84
C SER A 109 -10.76 -35.02 -10.59
N GLY A 110 -11.66 -35.78 -9.97
CA GLY A 110 -12.99 -36.08 -10.54
C GLY A 110 -14.00 -34.91 -10.44
N LYS A 111 -13.69 -33.85 -9.66
CA LYS A 111 -14.56 -32.68 -9.48
C LYS A 111 -14.28 -31.55 -10.47
N VAL A 112 -13.30 -31.68 -11.33
CA VAL A 112 -12.93 -30.68 -12.32
C VAL A 112 -13.88 -30.77 -13.51
N ALA A 113 -14.81 -29.81 -13.60
CA ALA A 113 -15.70 -29.69 -14.75
C ALA A 113 -15.02 -29.01 -15.97
N SER A 114 -14.13 -28.05 -15.73
CA SER A 114 -13.30 -27.35 -16.73
C SER A 114 -12.25 -26.51 -16.03
N SER A 115 -11.02 -26.55 -16.53
CA SER A 115 -9.92 -25.69 -16.08
C SER A 115 -9.96 -24.29 -16.69
N ALA A 116 -10.81 -24.07 -17.70
CA ALA A 116 -10.91 -22.81 -18.43
C ALA A 116 -11.17 -21.59 -17.54
N HIS A 117 -11.68 -21.77 -16.33
CA HIS A 117 -12.03 -20.70 -15.40
C HIS A 117 -11.26 -20.74 -14.07
N ILE A 118 -10.14 -21.46 -14.02
CA ILE A 118 -9.36 -21.65 -12.79
C ILE A 118 -8.93 -20.33 -12.15
N GLU A 119 -8.51 -19.36 -12.95
CA GLU A 119 -8.14 -18.02 -12.47
C GLU A 119 -9.32 -17.29 -11.83
N TYR A 120 -10.50 -17.36 -12.44
CA TYR A 120 -11.70 -16.75 -11.88
C TYR A 120 -12.10 -17.41 -10.54
N HIS A 121 -12.02 -18.74 -10.45
CA HIS A 121 -12.26 -19.45 -9.20
C HIS A 121 -11.23 -19.07 -8.13
N ALA A 122 -9.96 -18.97 -8.50
CA ALA A 122 -8.88 -18.53 -7.61
C ALA A 122 -9.13 -17.10 -7.06
N ARG A 123 -9.61 -16.18 -7.88
CA ARG A 123 -9.99 -14.82 -7.47
C ARG A 123 -11.15 -14.82 -6.47
N ILE A 124 -12.14 -15.70 -6.63
CA ILE A 124 -13.23 -15.85 -5.64
C ILE A 124 -12.69 -16.37 -4.30
N ILE A 125 -11.81 -17.38 -4.32
CA ILE A 125 -11.18 -17.92 -3.10
C ILE A 125 -10.39 -16.83 -2.39
N ALA A 126 -9.59 -16.06 -3.13
CA ALA A 126 -8.83 -14.93 -2.59
C ALA A 126 -9.73 -13.84 -1.98
N GLN A 127 -10.87 -13.51 -2.60
CA GLN A 127 -11.85 -12.60 -2.04
C GLN A 127 -12.47 -13.13 -0.73
N LYS A 128 -12.77 -14.43 -0.64
CA LYS A 128 -13.28 -15.04 0.60
C LYS A 128 -12.22 -15.04 1.69
N PHE A 129 -10.96 -15.28 1.35
CA PHE A 129 -9.84 -15.18 2.29
C PHE A 129 -9.69 -13.75 2.82
N LEU A 130 -9.69 -12.74 1.94
CA LEU A 130 -9.63 -11.33 2.33
C LEU A 130 -10.77 -10.95 3.29
N ALA A 131 -11.98 -11.43 3.03
CA ALA A 131 -13.11 -11.20 3.92
C ALA A 131 -12.89 -11.85 5.31
N ARG A 132 -12.29 -13.06 5.38
CA ARG A 132 -11.92 -13.70 6.65
C ARG A 132 -10.85 -12.91 7.41
N GLU A 133 -9.82 -12.45 6.69
CA GLU A 133 -8.77 -11.58 7.28
C GLU A 133 -9.37 -10.31 7.88
N LEU A 134 -10.29 -9.65 7.17
CA LEU A 134 -10.99 -8.47 7.67
C LEU A 134 -11.86 -8.77 8.90
N ILE A 135 -12.57 -9.90 8.93
CA ILE A 135 -13.36 -10.32 10.09
C ILE A 135 -12.45 -10.58 11.29
N THR A 136 -11.36 -11.32 11.11
CA THR A 136 -10.40 -11.60 12.18
C THR A 136 -9.78 -10.32 12.71
N PHE A 137 -9.38 -9.43 11.81
CA PHE A 137 -8.82 -8.13 12.16
C PHE A 137 -9.81 -7.27 12.96
N THR A 138 -11.06 -7.13 12.49
CA THR A 138 -12.06 -6.32 13.19
C THR A 138 -12.42 -6.89 14.56
N SER A 139 -12.49 -8.23 14.71
CA SER A 139 -12.71 -8.86 16.02
C SER A 139 -11.54 -8.61 16.99
N ASN A 140 -10.30 -8.64 16.50
CA ASN A 140 -9.13 -8.33 17.32
C ASN A 140 -9.13 -6.87 17.77
N ILE A 141 -9.42 -5.94 16.86
CA ILE A 141 -9.51 -4.51 17.20
C ILE A 141 -10.66 -4.27 18.18
N GLN A 142 -11.82 -4.90 17.97
CA GLN A 142 -12.94 -4.80 18.89
C GLN A 142 -12.56 -5.27 20.29
N THR A 143 -11.90 -6.42 20.41
CA THR A 143 -11.47 -6.95 21.72
C THR A 143 -10.49 -6.01 22.42
N LYS A 144 -9.53 -5.45 21.69
CA LYS A 144 -8.56 -4.49 22.24
C LYS A 144 -9.18 -3.15 22.61
N ALA A 145 -10.21 -2.71 21.89
CA ALA A 145 -10.93 -1.46 22.19
C ALA A 145 -11.74 -1.51 23.50
N PHE A 146 -12.07 -2.70 24.00
CA PHE A 146 -12.67 -2.88 25.32
C PHE A 146 -11.65 -2.92 26.47
N ASP A 147 -10.35 -2.99 26.15
CA ASP A 147 -9.27 -2.99 27.14
C ASP A 147 -8.88 -1.54 27.48
N GLU A 148 -9.37 -1.06 28.63
CA GLU A 148 -9.12 0.31 29.12
C GLU A 148 -7.63 0.61 29.41
N THR A 149 -6.76 -0.40 29.39
CA THR A 149 -5.31 -0.22 29.60
C THR A 149 -4.56 0.17 28.32
N GLN A 150 -5.19 0.05 27.17
CA GLN A 150 -4.59 0.39 25.86
C GLN A 150 -4.84 1.85 25.49
N ASP A 151 -3.81 2.50 24.98
CA ASP A 151 -3.94 3.84 24.42
C ASP A 151 -4.73 3.79 23.10
N VAL A 152 -5.72 4.66 22.96
CA VAL A 152 -6.59 4.71 21.78
C VAL A 152 -5.82 5.12 20.52
N ASP A 153 -4.84 6.01 20.66
CA ASP A 153 -4.02 6.47 19.53
C ASP A 153 -3.12 5.34 19.01
N ASP A 154 -2.53 4.53 19.92
CA ASP A 154 -1.76 3.35 19.55
C ASP A 154 -2.64 2.30 18.85
N LEU A 155 -3.87 2.09 19.34
CA LEU A 155 -4.82 1.17 18.73
C LEU A 155 -5.24 1.61 17.33
N MET A 156 -5.46 2.90 17.13
CA MET A 156 -5.76 3.47 15.81
C MET A 156 -4.61 3.27 14.82
N GLN A 157 -3.38 3.49 15.26
CA GLN A 157 -2.19 3.27 14.44
C GLN A 157 -2.00 1.79 14.06
N GLU A 158 -2.22 0.87 15.01
CA GLU A 158 -2.19 -0.58 14.74
C GLU A 158 -3.27 -0.96 13.70
N ALA A 159 -4.48 -0.41 13.86
CA ALA A 159 -5.58 -0.67 12.95
C ALA A 159 -5.29 -0.18 11.52
N GLU A 160 -4.76 1.02 11.38
CA GLU A 160 -4.35 1.58 10.08
C GLU A 160 -3.23 0.76 9.43
N GLY A 161 -2.21 0.38 10.22
CA GLY A 161 -1.11 -0.46 9.74
C GLY A 161 -1.59 -1.80 9.18
N LYS A 162 -2.48 -2.48 9.91
CA LYS A 162 -3.00 -3.79 9.50
C LYS A 162 -3.93 -3.70 8.29
N LEU A 163 -4.79 -2.69 8.22
CA LEU A 163 -5.62 -2.42 7.03
C LEU A 163 -4.77 -2.17 5.79
N PHE A 164 -3.65 -1.46 5.96
CA PHE A 164 -2.73 -1.22 4.87
C PHE A 164 -2.06 -2.52 4.37
N GLU A 165 -1.58 -3.38 5.26
CA GLU A 165 -1.02 -4.69 4.89
C GLU A 165 -2.02 -5.52 4.10
N ILE A 166 -3.28 -5.62 4.59
CA ILE A 166 -4.37 -6.34 3.93
C ILE A 166 -4.64 -5.75 2.54
N SER A 167 -4.65 -4.42 2.42
CA SER A 167 -4.85 -3.72 1.15
C SER A 167 -3.70 -3.95 0.16
N GLN A 168 -2.45 -3.90 0.62
CA GLN A 168 -1.27 -4.11 -0.24
C GLN A 168 -1.17 -5.54 -0.79
N GLN A 169 -1.54 -6.53 0.01
CA GLN A 169 -1.54 -7.93 -0.44
C GLN A 169 -2.45 -8.17 -1.64
N ASN A 170 -3.46 -7.31 -1.83
CA ASN A 170 -4.46 -7.43 -2.90
C ASN A 170 -4.13 -6.56 -4.14
N MET A 171 -3.10 -5.70 -4.09
CA MET A 171 -2.73 -4.79 -5.18
C MET A 171 -1.60 -5.37 -6.05
N LYS A 172 -1.80 -6.55 -6.63
CA LYS A 172 -0.91 -6.99 -7.73
C LYS A 172 -1.36 -6.32 -9.02
N LYS A 173 -0.43 -5.65 -9.70
CA LYS A 173 -0.67 -5.08 -11.03
C LYS A 173 -0.79 -6.22 -12.03
N ASP A 174 -1.90 -6.28 -12.74
CA ASP A 174 -2.03 -7.11 -13.92
C ASP A 174 -1.03 -6.62 -15.00
N TYR A 175 -0.52 -7.55 -15.80
CA TYR A 175 0.28 -7.20 -16.97
C TYR A 175 -0.58 -6.39 -17.94
N THR A 176 -0.06 -5.25 -18.39
CA THR A 176 -0.72 -4.46 -19.42
C THR A 176 -0.05 -4.73 -20.77
N GLN A 177 -0.82 -5.04 -21.78
CA GLN A 177 -0.29 -5.18 -23.14
C GLN A 177 0.33 -3.85 -23.57
N ILE A 178 1.47 -3.89 -24.23
CA ILE A 178 2.25 -2.69 -24.56
C ILE A 178 1.52 -1.71 -25.50
N ASN A 179 0.62 -2.21 -26.36
CA ASN A 179 -0.05 -1.39 -27.37
C ASN A 179 -0.83 -0.19 -26.82
N PRO A 180 -1.72 -0.33 -25.81
CA PRO A 180 -2.40 0.84 -25.22
C PRO A 180 -1.42 1.78 -24.54
N VAL A 181 -0.33 1.27 -23.95
CA VAL A 181 0.71 2.08 -23.31
C VAL A 181 1.48 2.91 -24.32
N ILE A 182 1.74 2.37 -25.52
CA ILE A 182 2.38 3.12 -26.62
C ILE A 182 1.50 4.29 -27.06
N GLN A 183 0.18 4.09 -27.15
CA GLN A 183 -0.73 5.17 -27.54
C GLN A 183 -0.72 6.30 -26.51
N GLU A 184 -0.78 5.96 -25.22
CA GLU A 184 -0.72 6.92 -24.12
C GLU A 184 0.62 7.69 -24.13
N ALA A 185 1.74 6.98 -24.29
CA ALA A 185 3.07 7.60 -24.43
C ALA A 185 3.16 8.55 -25.62
N TYR A 186 2.57 8.17 -26.77
CA TYR A 186 2.55 9.02 -27.96
C TYR A 186 1.72 10.30 -27.76
N GLU A 187 0.58 10.21 -27.09
CA GLU A 187 -0.23 11.39 -26.73
C GLU A 187 0.53 12.31 -25.75
N MET A 188 1.27 11.75 -24.79
CA MET A 188 2.12 12.54 -23.90
C MET A 188 3.22 13.28 -24.67
N LEU A 189 3.86 12.61 -25.63
CA LEU A 189 4.87 13.23 -26.51
C LEU A 189 4.28 14.36 -27.36
N GLN A 190 3.08 14.18 -27.91
CA GLN A 190 2.40 15.25 -28.67
C GLN A 190 2.08 16.45 -27.79
N LYS A 191 1.59 16.22 -26.56
CA LYS A 191 1.33 17.30 -25.59
C LYS A 191 2.60 18.04 -25.20
N ALA A 192 3.70 17.32 -24.98
CA ALA A 192 5.00 17.91 -24.66
C ALA A 192 5.56 18.72 -25.84
N ALA A 193 5.43 18.23 -27.07
CA ALA A 193 5.88 18.93 -28.29
C ALA A 193 5.09 20.21 -28.57
N ALA A 194 3.84 20.29 -28.13
CA ALA A 194 3.00 21.50 -28.26
C ALA A 194 3.36 22.60 -27.22
N ARG A 195 4.14 22.29 -26.19
CA ARG A 195 4.61 23.25 -25.19
C ARG A 195 5.85 24.00 -25.69
N THR A 196 5.82 25.31 -25.60
CA THR A 196 6.93 26.19 -26.02
C THR A 196 8.05 26.31 -25.01
N ASP A 197 7.81 25.89 -23.75
CA ASP A 197 8.74 25.97 -22.62
C ASP A 197 9.75 24.81 -22.59
N GLY A 198 9.54 23.75 -23.42
CA GLY A 198 10.39 22.56 -23.46
C GLY A 198 10.32 21.66 -22.22
N LEU A 199 9.31 21.88 -21.36
CA LEU A 199 9.10 21.10 -20.15
C LEU A 199 7.97 20.08 -20.36
N SER A 200 8.24 18.81 -20.01
CA SER A 200 7.21 17.77 -19.99
C SER A 200 6.51 17.68 -18.63
N GLY A 201 7.21 18.05 -17.56
CA GLY A 201 6.73 18.03 -16.19
C GLY A 201 6.39 19.40 -15.60
N LEU A 202 6.33 19.47 -14.26
CA LEU A 202 6.11 20.68 -13.49
C LEU A 202 7.43 21.47 -13.36
N GLU A 203 7.39 22.76 -13.62
CA GLU A 203 8.56 23.63 -13.46
C GLU A 203 8.94 23.81 -11.97
N SER A 204 10.22 23.76 -11.66
CA SER A 204 10.74 24.06 -10.32
C SER A 204 10.98 25.55 -10.11
N GLY A 205 11.02 26.33 -11.19
CA GLY A 205 11.43 27.72 -11.22
C GLY A 205 12.93 27.95 -11.13
N PHE A 206 13.73 26.88 -11.20
CA PHE A 206 15.18 26.92 -11.35
C PHE A 206 15.55 26.48 -12.77
N HIS A 207 15.77 27.44 -13.67
CA HIS A 207 15.93 27.18 -15.10
C HIS A 207 16.99 26.10 -15.44
N ALA A 208 18.13 26.08 -14.73
CA ALA A 208 19.16 25.08 -14.97
C ALA A 208 18.71 23.65 -14.57
N LEU A 209 17.95 23.55 -13.48
CA LEU A 209 17.39 22.31 -12.98
C LEU A 209 16.28 21.82 -13.93
N ASP A 210 15.37 22.71 -14.31
CA ASP A 210 14.26 22.43 -15.20
C ASP A 210 14.77 21.95 -16.59
N LYS A 211 15.84 22.56 -17.08
CA LYS A 211 16.48 22.11 -18.33
C LYS A 211 17.09 20.71 -18.23
N MET A 212 17.59 20.32 -17.04
CA MET A 212 18.19 18.99 -16.82
C MET A 212 17.15 17.90 -16.62
N THR A 213 16.04 18.22 -15.94
CA THR A 213 15.01 17.25 -15.53
C THR A 213 13.80 17.25 -16.46
N SER A 214 13.67 18.25 -17.35
CA SER A 214 12.45 18.56 -18.09
C SER A 214 11.24 18.83 -17.18
N GLY A 215 11.49 19.32 -15.97
CA GLY A 215 10.51 19.51 -14.89
C GLY A 215 10.23 18.23 -14.09
N TRP A 216 9.48 18.37 -13.00
CA TRP A 216 9.09 17.24 -12.14
C TRP A 216 8.00 16.42 -12.80
N GLN A 217 8.25 15.11 -12.96
CA GLN A 217 7.31 14.22 -13.62
C GLN A 217 6.27 13.68 -12.62
N ASN A 218 5.08 13.36 -13.11
CA ASN A 218 4.05 12.70 -12.31
C ASN A 218 4.54 11.33 -11.85
N SER A 219 4.12 10.92 -10.69
CA SER A 219 4.50 9.67 -10.02
C SER A 219 5.96 9.57 -9.57
N ASP A 220 6.79 10.60 -9.72
CA ASP A 220 8.16 10.58 -9.24
C ASP A 220 8.27 10.84 -7.73
N LEU A 221 9.14 10.08 -7.09
CA LEU A 221 9.66 10.37 -5.76
C LEU A 221 11.06 10.97 -5.91
N VAL A 222 11.18 12.29 -5.68
CA VAL A 222 12.46 13.01 -5.76
C VAL A 222 13.02 13.17 -4.36
N ILE A 223 14.27 12.77 -4.15
CA ILE A 223 14.96 12.87 -2.87
C ILE A 223 16.06 13.92 -2.97
N ILE A 224 15.94 14.96 -2.14
CA ILE A 224 16.93 16.02 -2.02
C ILE A 224 17.66 15.85 -0.68
N ALA A 225 18.96 15.57 -0.74
CA ALA A 225 19.79 15.39 0.44
C ALA A 225 20.84 16.50 0.54
N ALA A 226 21.06 16.99 1.76
CA ALA A 226 22.12 17.94 2.06
C ALA A 226 22.58 17.78 3.52
N ARG A 227 23.84 18.14 3.80
CA ARG A 227 24.34 18.21 5.17
C ARG A 227 23.59 19.32 5.95
N PRO A 228 23.55 19.26 7.28
CA PRO A 228 22.98 20.32 8.10
C PRO A 228 23.53 21.71 7.70
N ALA A 229 22.69 22.73 7.74
CA ALA A 229 23.01 24.11 7.39
C ALA A 229 23.42 24.40 5.94
N MET A 230 23.33 23.43 5.01
CA MET A 230 23.63 23.63 3.57
C MET A 230 22.47 24.19 2.76
N GLY A 231 21.39 24.62 3.41
CA GLY A 231 20.28 25.32 2.74
C GLY A 231 19.20 24.43 2.14
N LYS A 232 19.06 23.14 2.55
CA LYS A 232 18.00 22.24 2.08
C LYS A 232 16.61 22.89 2.13
N THR A 233 16.18 23.34 3.31
CA THR A 233 14.88 23.98 3.53
C THR A 233 14.74 25.28 2.73
N ALA A 234 15.83 26.07 2.61
CA ALA A 234 15.79 27.32 1.81
C ALA A 234 15.57 27.04 0.33
N PHE A 235 16.24 26.01 -0.22
CA PHE A 235 16.04 25.56 -1.61
C PHE A 235 14.60 25.11 -1.84
N VAL A 236 14.09 24.24 -0.97
CA VAL A 236 12.75 23.68 -1.07
C VAL A 236 11.67 24.77 -0.97
N LEU A 237 11.81 25.73 -0.04
CA LEU A 237 10.89 26.86 0.09
C LEU A 237 10.96 27.80 -1.12
N SER A 238 12.14 28.03 -1.69
CA SER A 238 12.28 28.84 -2.91
C SER A 238 11.61 28.17 -4.10
N MET A 239 11.77 26.84 -4.22
CA MET A 239 11.07 26.04 -5.23
C MET A 239 9.55 26.13 -5.05
N ALA A 240 9.07 25.88 -3.83
CA ALA A 240 7.64 25.96 -3.50
C ALA A 240 7.06 27.34 -3.79
N LYS A 241 7.80 28.40 -3.47
CA LYS A 241 7.43 29.78 -3.81
C LYS A 241 7.36 29.98 -5.33
N ASN A 242 8.38 29.56 -6.07
CA ASN A 242 8.38 29.70 -7.53
C ASN A 242 7.18 28.98 -8.15
N MET A 243 6.87 27.78 -7.71
CA MET A 243 5.72 27.02 -8.19
C MET A 243 4.39 27.66 -7.80
N ALA A 244 4.18 27.97 -6.53
CA ALA A 244 2.88 28.47 -6.04
C ALA A 244 2.64 29.94 -6.36
N VAL A 245 3.64 30.82 -6.21
CA VAL A 245 3.47 32.25 -6.40
C VAL A 245 3.59 32.63 -7.87
N ASN A 246 4.65 32.15 -8.55
CA ASN A 246 4.92 32.57 -9.93
C ASN A 246 4.12 31.74 -10.94
N ALA A 247 4.15 30.40 -10.82
CA ALA A 247 3.51 29.50 -11.76
C ALA A 247 2.06 29.13 -11.40
N LYS A 248 1.58 29.55 -10.22
CA LYS A 248 0.23 29.23 -9.70
C LYS A 248 -0.07 27.74 -9.62
N ILE A 249 0.96 26.93 -9.45
CA ILE A 249 0.87 25.47 -9.25
C ILE A 249 0.54 25.18 -7.77
N PRO A 250 -0.53 24.42 -7.46
CA PRO A 250 -0.87 24.10 -6.09
C PRO A 250 0.19 23.16 -5.45
N VAL A 251 0.76 23.61 -4.32
CA VAL A 251 1.84 22.95 -3.58
C VAL A 251 1.38 22.63 -2.17
N ALA A 252 1.69 21.44 -1.66
CA ALA A 252 1.56 21.09 -0.25
C ALA A 252 2.94 20.86 0.38
N LEU A 253 3.16 21.48 1.54
CA LEU A 253 4.40 21.35 2.31
C LEU A 253 4.09 20.79 3.70
N PHE A 254 4.65 19.60 3.98
CA PHE A 254 4.64 18.99 5.30
C PHE A 254 5.98 19.23 5.97
N SER A 255 5.97 20.01 7.05
CA SER A 255 7.16 20.37 7.80
C SER A 255 7.16 19.68 9.16
N LEU A 256 8.08 18.76 9.34
CA LEU A 256 8.20 17.98 10.57
C LEU A 256 9.23 18.58 11.56
N GLU A 257 9.98 19.59 11.12
CA GLU A 257 11.01 20.25 11.91
C GLU A 257 10.63 21.66 12.32
N MET A 258 9.91 22.39 11.43
CA MET A 258 9.63 23.80 11.61
C MET A 258 8.14 24.07 11.70
N SER A 259 7.74 25.00 12.58
CA SER A 259 6.35 25.44 12.65
C SER A 259 5.91 26.24 11.42
N ASN A 260 4.61 26.25 11.15
CA ASN A 260 3.99 27.01 10.05
C ASN A 260 4.43 28.48 10.04
N VAL A 261 4.46 29.12 11.22
CA VAL A 261 4.88 30.53 11.34
C VAL A 261 6.34 30.71 10.92
N GLN A 262 7.23 29.79 11.30
CA GLN A 262 8.65 29.88 10.91
C GLN A 262 8.84 29.69 9.40
N LEU A 263 8.08 28.81 8.78
CA LEU A 263 8.09 28.60 7.33
C LEU A 263 7.58 29.83 6.59
N VAL A 264 6.43 30.37 7.02
CA VAL A 264 5.86 31.58 6.43
C VAL A 264 6.81 32.78 6.57
N ASN A 265 7.47 32.95 7.72
CA ASN A 265 8.47 34.00 7.90
C ASN A 265 9.63 33.87 6.89
N ARG A 266 10.13 32.63 6.65
CA ARG A 266 11.17 32.40 5.63
C ARG A 266 10.66 32.68 4.22
N MET A 267 9.40 32.39 3.94
CA MET A 267 8.79 32.74 2.66
C MET A 267 8.62 34.25 2.48
N ILE A 268 8.22 34.97 3.52
CA ILE A 268 8.15 36.41 3.52
C ILE A 268 9.53 37.03 3.22
N VAL A 269 10.59 36.53 3.87
CA VAL A 269 11.98 36.92 3.58
C VAL A 269 12.30 36.75 2.09
N ASN A 270 11.91 35.61 1.53
CA ASN A 270 12.19 35.27 0.13
C ASN A 270 11.39 36.13 -0.87
N VAL A 271 10.08 36.36 -0.62
CA VAL A 271 9.19 37.09 -1.50
C VAL A 271 9.45 38.59 -1.38
N CYS A 272 9.59 39.08 -0.14
CA CYS A 272 9.75 40.50 0.10
C CYS A 272 11.21 40.99 -0.09
N GLU A 273 12.17 40.05 -0.20
CA GLU A 273 13.61 40.41 -0.34
C GLU A 273 14.13 41.31 0.79
N ILE A 274 13.56 41.13 1.99
CA ILE A 274 13.96 41.82 3.21
C ILE A 274 14.85 40.92 4.05
N PRO A 275 15.98 41.39 4.58
CA PRO A 275 16.85 40.55 5.43
C PRO A 275 16.09 39.95 6.60
N GLY A 276 16.28 38.62 6.80
CA GLY A 276 15.55 37.85 7.82
C GLY A 276 15.78 38.33 9.25
N GLU A 277 16.96 38.92 9.55
CA GLU A 277 17.25 39.53 10.84
C GLU A 277 16.32 40.70 11.17
N LYS A 278 16.01 41.56 10.17
CA LYS A 278 15.08 42.65 10.32
C LYS A 278 13.64 42.21 10.55
N ILE A 279 13.19 41.19 9.79
CA ILE A 279 11.87 40.57 9.99
C ILE A 279 11.75 39.96 11.38
N LYS A 280 12.79 39.22 11.81
CA LYS A 280 12.82 38.56 13.12
C LYS A 280 12.86 39.56 14.29
N SER A 281 13.59 40.66 14.13
CA SER A 281 13.70 41.73 15.17
C SER A 281 12.56 42.77 15.12
N GLY A 282 11.75 42.77 14.04
CA GLY A 282 10.74 43.79 13.81
C GLY A 282 11.29 45.19 13.46
N GLN A 283 12.61 45.28 13.25
CA GLN A 283 13.29 46.59 12.96
C GLN A 283 13.29 46.89 11.45
N LEU A 284 12.11 47.14 10.92
CA LEU A 284 11.92 47.54 9.52
C LEU A 284 11.86 49.05 9.36
N ALA A 285 12.54 49.56 8.34
CA ALA A 285 12.38 50.96 7.95
C ALA A 285 10.99 51.24 7.35
N PRO A 286 10.49 52.47 7.36
CA PRO A 286 9.16 52.79 6.83
C PRO A 286 8.93 52.31 5.38
N TYR A 287 9.95 52.39 4.53
CA TYR A 287 9.86 51.91 3.16
C TYR A 287 9.83 50.36 3.07
N GLU A 288 10.48 49.64 4.00
CA GLU A 288 10.46 48.20 4.07
C GLU A 288 9.06 47.69 4.49
N TRP A 289 8.37 48.41 5.37
CA TRP A 289 6.99 48.12 5.70
C TRP A 289 6.08 48.25 4.45
N GLY A 290 6.24 49.31 3.65
CA GLY A 290 5.50 49.47 2.41
C GLY A 290 5.82 48.36 1.38
N GLN A 291 7.08 47.92 1.30
CA GLN A 291 7.50 46.79 0.46
C GLN A 291 6.87 45.47 0.95
N LEU A 292 6.87 45.23 2.26
CA LEU A 292 6.25 44.09 2.89
C LEU A 292 4.74 44.04 2.57
N ASP A 293 4.02 45.13 2.83
CA ASP A 293 2.56 45.22 2.61
C ASP A 293 2.17 44.99 1.14
N TYR A 294 3.02 45.42 0.22
CA TYR A 294 2.79 45.23 -1.21
C TYR A 294 3.06 43.77 -1.64
N LYS A 295 4.24 43.25 -1.32
CA LYS A 295 4.67 41.92 -1.80
C LYS A 295 3.99 40.75 -1.06
N ILE A 296 3.56 40.92 0.18
CA ILE A 296 2.89 39.84 0.95
C ILE A 296 1.55 39.45 0.29
N LYS A 297 0.95 40.32 -0.48
CA LYS A 297 -0.29 40.03 -1.22
C LYS A 297 -0.11 38.90 -2.23
N GLU A 298 1.09 38.75 -2.79
CA GLU A 298 1.41 37.63 -3.69
C GLU A 298 1.32 36.25 -3.01
N LEU A 299 1.61 36.23 -1.68
CA LEU A 299 1.48 35.02 -0.88
C LEU A 299 0.03 34.71 -0.50
N TYR A 300 -0.83 35.70 -0.29
CA TYR A 300 -2.24 35.47 0.04
C TYR A 300 -2.99 34.74 -1.07
N ASP A 301 -2.63 35.00 -2.33
CA ASP A 301 -3.27 34.40 -3.50
C ASP A 301 -2.52 33.14 -4.01
N ALA A 302 -1.47 32.71 -3.30
CA ALA A 302 -0.68 31.54 -3.70
C ALA A 302 -1.38 30.25 -3.25
N PRO A 303 -1.59 29.26 -4.15
CA PRO A 303 -2.19 27.99 -3.81
C PRO A 303 -1.18 27.08 -3.07
N MET A 304 -0.87 27.47 -1.83
CA MET A 304 0.09 26.76 -0.98
C MET A 304 -0.58 26.30 0.32
N TYR A 305 -0.36 25.06 0.66
CA TYR A 305 -0.91 24.39 1.84
C TYR A 305 0.23 23.92 2.73
N VAL A 306 0.21 24.28 4.00
CA VAL A 306 1.30 23.98 4.94
C VAL A 306 0.72 23.20 6.12
N ASP A 307 1.43 22.14 6.52
CA ASP A 307 1.10 21.31 7.68
C ASP A 307 2.37 21.13 8.51
N ASP A 308 2.32 21.46 9.81
CA ASP A 308 3.42 21.35 10.75
C ASP A 308 3.16 20.31 11.86
N THR A 309 2.32 19.31 11.57
CA THR A 309 2.04 18.22 12.50
C THR A 309 3.34 17.46 12.83
N PRO A 310 3.78 17.46 14.09
CA PRO A 310 4.98 16.74 14.49
C PRO A 310 4.76 15.23 14.43
N SER A 311 5.81 14.47 14.17
CA SER A 311 5.78 12.99 14.16
C SER A 311 4.71 12.39 13.24
N LEU A 312 4.47 13.03 12.10
CA LEU A 312 3.47 12.61 11.11
C LEU A 312 3.70 11.17 10.66
N SER A 313 2.67 10.33 10.79
CA SER A 313 2.71 8.97 10.27
C SER A 313 2.52 8.94 8.74
N VAL A 314 3.02 7.88 8.10
CA VAL A 314 2.83 7.67 6.65
C VAL A 314 1.34 7.59 6.29
N PHE A 315 0.52 7.03 7.17
CA PHE A 315 -0.93 6.86 6.96
C PHE A 315 -1.66 8.20 7.04
N GLU A 316 -1.33 9.01 8.04
CA GLU A 316 -1.88 10.34 8.19
C GLU A 316 -1.49 11.25 7.02
N LEU A 317 -0.20 11.23 6.63
CA LEU A 317 0.27 11.92 5.44
C LEU A 317 -0.53 11.51 4.19
N ARG A 318 -0.74 10.22 3.98
CA ARG A 318 -1.50 9.70 2.83
C ARG A 318 -2.94 10.22 2.81
N THR A 319 -3.58 10.24 3.96
CA THR A 319 -4.96 10.73 4.11
C THR A 319 -5.04 12.23 3.80
N LYS A 320 -4.15 13.03 4.41
CA LYS A 320 -4.05 14.47 4.17
C LYS A 320 -3.70 14.79 2.72
N ALA A 321 -2.73 14.07 2.14
CA ALA A 321 -2.30 14.24 0.76
C ALA A 321 -3.43 13.96 -0.24
N ARG A 322 -4.15 12.85 -0.10
CA ARG A 322 -5.29 12.53 -0.95
C ARG A 322 -6.40 13.56 -0.86
N ARG A 323 -6.67 14.07 0.33
CA ARG A 323 -7.65 15.15 0.53
C ARG A 323 -7.21 16.42 -0.18
N LEU A 324 -5.95 16.86 -0.01
CA LEU A 324 -5.39 18.04 -0.65
C LEU A 324 -5.41 17.95 -2.18
N VAL A 325 -5.08 16.78 -2.74
CA VAL A 325 -5.18 16.55 -4.19
C VAL A 325 -6.61 16.64 -4.69
N ARG A 326 -7.56 16.01 -3.98
CA ARG A 326 -8.97 15.97 -4.39
C ARG A 326 -9.66 17.33 -4.24
N GLU A 327 -9.43 18.03 -3.14
CA GLU A 327 -10.16 19.27 -2.81
C GLU A 327 -9.49 20.52 -3.40
N HIS A 328 -8.17 20.51 -3.51
CA HIS A 328 -7.39 21.67 -3.91
C HIS A 328 -6.53 21.46 -5.16
N GLY A 329 -6.57 20.29 -5.75
CA GLY A 329 -5.81 19.98 -6.96
C GLY A 329 -4.30 20.03 -6.80
N VAL A 330 -3.78 19.78 -5.59
CA VAL A 330 -2.33 19.79 -5.31
C VAL A 330 -1.59 18.91 -6.31
N LYS A 331 -0.50 19.45 -6.87
CA LYS A 331 0.33 18.80 -7.91
C LYS A 331 1.65 18.30 -7.39
N ILE A 332 2.18 18.88 -6.33
CA ILE A 332 3.44 18.49 -5.69
C ILE A 332 3.28 18.48 -4.19
N ILE A 333 3.83 17.46 -3.56
CA ILE A 333 3.89 17.31 -2.11
C ILE A 333 5.34 17.34 -1.70
N ILE A 334 5.67 18.20 -0.76
CA ILE A 334 7.02 18.39 -0.22
C ILE A 334 7.01 17.96 1.24
N ILE A 335 8.01 17.18 1.65
CA ILE A 335 8.17 16.70 3.04
C ILE A 335 9.53 17.11 3.55
N ASP A 336 9.59 17.94 4.58
CA ASP A 336 10.85 18.37 5.21
C ASP A 336 10.86 17.98 6.70
N TYR A 337 11.50 16.88 7.10
CA TYR A 337 12.23 15.91 6.32
C TYR A 337 11.87 14.46 6.71
N LEU A 338 12.09 13.54 5.80
CA LEU A 338 11.68 12.14 5.86
C LEU A 338 12.02 11.41 7.16
N GLN A 339 13.21 11.68 7.75
CA GLN A 339 13.65 10.99 8.95
C GLN A 339 12.88 11.36 10.22
N LEU A 340 12.02 12.35 10.21
CA LEU A 340 11.14 12.67 11.33
C LEU A 340 9.76 12.00 11.21
N MET A 341 9.50 11.33 10.09
CA MET A 341 8.29 10.54 9.93
C MET A 341 8.35 9.25 10.75
N ASN A 342 7.18 8.77 11.13
CA ASN A 342 6.98 7.50 11.79
C ASN A 342 6.22 6.52 10.88
N ALA A 343 6.61 5.26 10.92
CA ALA A 343 5.81 4.16 10.37
C ALA A 343 5.11 3.44 11.53
N SER A 344 4.35 4.20 12.34
CA SER A 344 3.64 3.72 13.52
C SER A 344 2.72 2.54 13.16
N GLY A 345 2.54 1.62 14.10
CA GLY A 345 1.74 0.40 13.89
C GLY A 345 2.51 -0.78 13.27
N MET A 346 3.79 -0.62 12.92
CA MET A 346 4.65 -1.69 12.43
C MET A 346 5.87 -1.86 13.35
N SER A 347 6.29 -3.10 13.58
CA SER A 347 7.51 -3.41 14.34
C SER A 347 8.69 -3.54 13.38
N PHE A 348 9.76 -2.78 13.62
CA PHE A 348 10.97 -2.76 12.80
C PHE A 348 12.19 -3.20 13.61
N GLY A 349 13.07 -3.94 12.98
CA GLY A 349 14.35 -4.35 13.58
C GLY A 349 15.38 -3.22 13.62
N SER A 350 15.25 -2.20 12.78
CA SER A 350 16.18 -1.06 12.71
C SER A 350 15.51 0.19 12.12
N ARG A 351 16.08 1.37 12.43
CA ARG A 351 15.66 2.65 11.85
C ARG A 351 15.81 2.68 10.32
N GLN A 352 16.78 1.97 9.78
CA GLN A 352 17.00 1.89 8.33
C GLN A 352 15.86 1.15 7.63
N GLU A 353 15.37 0.08 8.23
CA GLU A 353 14.22 -0.69 7.72
C GLU A 353 12.94 0.16 7.74
N GLU A 354 12.72 0.91 8.81
CA GLU A 354 11.61 1.85 8.93
C GLU A 354 11.66 2.92 7.84
N VAL A 355 12.79 3.60 7.65
CA VAL A 355 12.99 4.62 6.60
C VAL A 355 12.81 4.02 5.20
N SER A 356 13.28 2.79 4.97
CA SER A 356 13.07 2.08 3.71
C SER A 356 11.58 1.83 3.44
N THR A 357 10.83 1.43 4.46
CA THR A 357 9.39 1.20 4.36
C THR A 357 8.62 2.49 4.13
N ILE A 358 8.98 3.58 4.84
CA ILE A 358 8.42 4.92 4.61
C ILE A 358 8.66 5.34 3.15
N SER A 359 9.89 5.25 2.66
CA SER A 359 10.26 5.63 1.30
C SER A 359 9.48 4.83 0.24
N ARG A 360 9.33 3.51 0.44
CA ARG A 360 8.50 2.66 -0.44
C ARG A 360 7.04 3.07 -0.43
N SER A 361 6.50 3.41 0.74
CA SER A 361 5.13 3.86 0.90
C SER A 361 4.88 5.21 0.24
N LEU A 362 5.84 6.14 0.32
CA LEU A 362 5.80 7.44 -0.37
C LEU A 362 5.86 7.27 -1.90
N LYS A 363 6.70 6.35 -2.40
CA LYS A 363 6.70 6.03 -3.84
C LYS A 363 5.37 5.44 -4.31
N GLY A 364 4.72 4.64 -3.47
CA GLY A 364 3.38 4.13 -3.76
C GLY A 364 2.27 5.20 -3.65
N LEU A 365 2.52 6.30 -2.94
CA LEU A 365 1.61 7.45 -2.86
C LEU A 365 1.74 8.35 -4.10
N ALA A 366 2.97 8.59 -4.57
CA ALA A 366 3.29 9.36 -5.78
C ALA A 366 2.79 8.67 -7.06
#